data_1d663c12f854c62a0e4c6ee82e1c1192
#
_entry.id   1d663c12f854c62a0e4c6ee82e1c1192
#
_cell.length_a   1.000
_cell.length_b   1.000
_cell.length_c   1.000
_cell.angle_alpha   90.00
_cell.angle_beta   90.00
_cell.angle_gamma   90.00
#
_symmetry.space_group_name_H-M   'P 1'
#
loop_
_entity.id
_entity.type
_entity.pdbx_description
1 polymer ?
#
loop_
_entity_poly.entity_id
_entity_poly.type
_entity_poly.pdbx_seq_one_letter_code
_entity_poly.pdbx_strand_id
1 'polypeptide(L)'
;MLDSGDGEALAEGFAAHERWAFDEAYRRYAPLLYSAAYNVLGNAEDAADCVHDALARVWRSRDAYARGRGAVRSFLVVCVRNEAIS
;
A
#
# COMPACT_ATOMS: atom_id res chain seq x y z
N MET A 1 -19.32 9.33 -7.10
CA MET A 1 -19.07 8.99 -6.92
C MET A 1 -18.26 8.76 -6.13
N LEU A 2 -18.20 8.60 -5.75
CA LEU A 2 -17.47 8.45 -5.20
C LEU A 2 -16.72 7.47 -4.95
N ASP A 3 -16.05 7.40 -5.05
CA ASP A 3 -15.26 6.26 -5.08
C ASP A 3 -14.84 5.98 -3.68
N SER A 4 -14.27 4.85 -3.40
CA SER A 4 -13.86 4.51 -2.07
C SER A 4 -12.45 4.98 -1.82
N GLY A 5 -12.01 5.99 -2.55
CA GLY A 5 -10.69 6.56 -2.37
C GLY A 5 -9.69 6.17 -3.43
N ASP A 6 -9.81 4.98 -4.00
CA ASP A 6 -8.83 4.52 -4.98
C ASP A 6 -9.16 4.93 -6.39
N GLY A 7 -10.43 4.90 -6.72
CA GLY A 7 -10.81 4.95 -8.10
C GLY A 7 -10.72 3.58 -8.72
N GLU A 8 -11.57 3.34 -9.68
CA GLU A 8 -11.69 2.02 -10.28
C GLU A 8 -10.48 1.67 -11.14
N ALA A 9 -9.95 2.65 -11.86
CA ALA A 9 -8.81 2.39 -12.72
C ALA A 9 -7.59 1.98 -11.91
N LEU A 10 -7.38 2.64 -10.78
CA LEU A 10 -6.25 2.29 -9.93
C LEU A 10 -6.41 0.89 -9.36
N ALA A 11 -7.61 0.55 -8.90
CA ALA A 11 -7.83 -0.76 -8.33
C ALA A 11 -7.64 -1.85 -9.37
N GLU A 12 -8.09 -1.61 -10.60
CA GLU A 12 -7.89 -2.58 -11.67
C GLU A 12 -6.42 -2.75 -12.02
N GLY A 13 -5.70 -1.64 -12.15
CA GLY A 13 -4.29 -1.71 -12.48
C GLY A 13 -3.48 -2.36 -11.38
N PHE A 14 -3.84 -2.07 -10.14
CA PHE A 14 -3.15 -2.66 -9.01
C PHE A 14 -3.38 -4.18 -8.98
N ALA A 15 -4.62 -4.61 -9.19
CA ALA A 15 -4.94 -6.04 -9.22
C ALA A 15 -4.28 -6.73 -10.39
N ALA A 16 -4.09 -6.02 -11.51
CA ALA A 16 -3.42 -6.56 -12.67
C ALA A 16 -1.90 -6.52 -12.56
N HIS A 17 -1.39 -6.03 -11.44
CA HIS A 17 0.05 -5.98 -11.17
C HIS A 17 0.77 -5.08 -12.16
N GLU A 18 0.18 -3.91 -12.44
CA GLU A 18 0.78 -2.97 -13.37
C GLU A 18 1.64 -1.96 -12.63
N ARG A 19 2.81 -1.68 -13.17
CA ARG A 19 3.77 -0.82 -12.50
C ARG A 19 3.20 0.58 -12.24
N TRP A 20 2.46 1.12 -13.24
CA TRP A 20 1.92 2.46 -13.07
C TRP A 20 1.00 2.55 -11.86
N ALA A 21 0.25 1.48 -11.60
CA ALA A 21 -0.71 1.47 -10.51
C ALA A 21 0.02 1.46 -9.15
N PHE A 22 1.14 0.75 -9.07
CA PHE A 22 1.95 0.76 -7.86
C PHE A 22 2.53 2.15 -7.62
N ASP A 23 3.06 2.78 -8.68
CA ASP A 23 3.63 4.11 -8.55
C ASP A 23 2.57 5.11 -8.13
N GLU A 24 1.38 5.02 -8.72
CA GLU A 24 0.30 5.94 -8.39
C GLU A 24 -0.20 5.69 -6.96
N ALA A 25 -0.32 4.45 -6.55
CA ALA A 25 -0.76 4.14 -5.20
C ALA A 25 0.23 4.68 -4.17
N TYR A 26 1.52 4.50 -4.44
CA TYR A 26 2.52 5.05 -3.53
C TYR A 26 2.43 6.57 -3.46
N ARG A 27 2.35 7.22 -4.61
CA ARG A 27 2.29 8.68 -4.64
C ARG A 27 1.06 9.20 -3.91
N ARG A 28 -0.05 8.50 -4.08
CA ARG A 28 -1.32 8.94 -3.49
C ARG A 28 -1.38 8.69 -2.00
N TYR A 29 -0.87 7.55 -1.56
CA TYR A 29 -1.07 7.12 -0.18
C TYR A 29 0.18 7.16 0.68
N ALA A 30 1.30 7.64 0.17
CA ALA A 30 2.54 7.64 0.92
C ALA A 30 2.42 8.28 2.30
N PRO A 31 1.79 9.47 2.44
CA PRO A 31 1.70 10.05 3.78
C PRO A 31 0.96 9.15 4.76
N LEU A 32 -0.10 8.50 4.29
CA LEU A 32 -0.86 7.60 5.14
C LEU A 32 -0.03 6.37 5.53
N LEU A 33 0.72 5.83 4.57
CA LEU A 33 1.52 4.65 4.82
C LEU A 33 2.66 4.94 5.79
N TYR A 34 3.31 6.09 5.61
CA TYR A 34 4.36 6.50 6.53
C TYR A 34 3.81 6.73 7.94
N SER A 35 2.62 7.34 8.05
CA SER A 35 1.99 7.51 9.35
C SER A 35 1.69 6.18 10.01
N ALA A 36 1.18 5.23 9.25
CA ALA A 36 0.86 3.92 9.80
C ALA A 36 2.11 3.23 10.35
N ALA A 37 3.21 3.31 9.61
CA ALA A 37 4.46 2.71 10.06
C ALA A 37 5.03 3.46 11.26
N TYR A 38 4.98 4.78 11.21
CA TYR A 38 5.53 5.60 12.29
C TYR A 38 4.79 5.35 13.60
N ASN A 39 3.48 5.16 13.52
CA ASN A 39 2.70 4.90 14.74
C ASN A 39 3.15 3.65 15.46
N VAL A 40 3.70 2.69 14.74
CA VAL A 40 4.20 1.46 15.34
C VAL A 40 5.67 1.61 15.75
N LEU A 41 6.48 2.19 14.87
CA LEU A 41 7.93 2.15 15.03
C LEU A 41 8.50 3.36 15.77
N GLY A 42 7.83 4.50 15.70
CA GLY A 42 8.25 5.69 16.43
C GLY A 42 9.51 6.35 15.91
N ASN A 43 9.96 5.99 14.72
CA ASN A 43 11.19 6.50 14.14
C ASN A 43 10.99 6.70 12.65
N ALA A 44 11.33 7.89 12.14
CA ALA A 44 11.04 8.23 10.76
C ALA A 44 11.82 7.37 9.76
N GLU A 45 13.09 7.10 10.05
CA GLU A 45 13.89 6.29 9.15
C GLU A 45 13.40 4.86 9.09
N ASP A 46 13.08 4.31 10.26
CA ASP A 46 12.54 2.96 10.31
C ASP A 46 11.20 2.88 9.61
N ALA A 47 10.38 3.93 9.74
CA ALA A 47 9.10 3.96 9.06
C ALA A 47 9.27 3.97 7.54
N ALA A 48 10.24 4.75 7.05
CA ALA A 48 10.50 4.79 5.61
C ALA A 48 10.95 3.42 5.09
N ASP A 49 11.86 2.78 5.81
CA ASP A 49 12.33 1.46 5.42
C ASP A 49 11.18 0.46 5.41
N CYS A 50 10.32 0.56 6.42
CA CYS A 50 9.17 -0.34 6.54
C CYS A 50 8.23 -0.19 5.36
N VAL A 51 7.93 1.05 4.97
CA VAL A 51 7.03 1.27 3.83
C VAL A 51 7.63 0.70 2.56
N HIS A 52 8.92 0.95 2.33
CA HIS A 52 9.58 0.45 1.12
C HIS A 52 9.63 -1.07 1.11
N ASP A 53 9.92 -1.69 2.25
CA ASP A 53 9.97 -3.15 2.32
C ASP A 53 8.60 -3.76 2.10
N ALA A 54 7.56 -3.15 2.67
CA ALA A 54 6.21 -3.65 2.49
C ALA A 54 5.78 -3.58 1.03
N LEU A 55 6.07 -2.45 0.38
CA LEU A 55 5.70 -2.30 -1.03
C LEU A 55 6.49 -3.25 -1.92
N ALA A 56 7.76 -3.46 -1.63
CA ALA A 56 8.56 -4.40 -2.39
C ALA A 56 8.01 -5.83 -2.26
N ARG A 57 7.58 -6.17 -1.05
CA ARG A 57 6.99 -7.49 -0.81
C ARG A 57 5.69 -7.66 -1.60
N VAL A 58 4.85 -6.63 -1.60
CA VAL A 58 3.61 -6.68 -2.36
C VAL A 58 3.90 -6.80 -3.85
N TRP A 59 4.89 -6.06 -4.34
CA TRP A 59 5.25 -6.12 -5.75
C TRP A 59 5.73 -7.51 -6.16
N ARG A 60 6.46 -8.19 -5.28
CA ARG A 60 6.94 -9.53 -5.59
C ARG A 60 5.86 -10.59 -5.51
N SER A 61 4.74 -10.30 -4.83
CA SER A 61 3.67 -11.27 -4.62
C SER A 61 2.51 -10.93 -5.52
N ARG A 62 2.47 -11.53 -6.71
CA ARG A 62 1.51 -11.14 -7.74
C ARG A 62 0.07 -11.31 -7.31
N ASP A 63 -0.18 -12.24 -6.39
CA ASP A 63 -1.55 -12.53 -5.97
C ASP A 63 -1.90 -11.91 -4.64
N ALA A 64 -1.07 -10.99 -4.15
CA ALA A 64 -1.29 -10.42 -2.83
C ALA A 64 -2.58 -9.64 -2.76
N TYR A 65 -2.95 -8.96 -3.84
CA TYR A 65 -4.16 -8.16 -3.87
C TYR A 65 -5.07 -8.64 -5.00
N ALA A 66 -6.35 -8.81 -4.70
CA ALA A 66 -7.35 -9.15 -5.69
C ALA A 66 -8.49 -8.16 -5.59
N ARG A 67 -9.07 -7.82 -6.74
CA ARG A 67 -10.22 -6.95 -6.75
C ARG A 67 -11.34 -7.58 -5.93
N GLY A 68 -12.04 -6.73 -5.20
CA GLY A 68 -13.11 -7.23 -4.35
C GLY A 68 -12.67 -7.50 -2.92
N ARG A 69 -11.37 -7.42 -2.66
CA ARG A 69 -10.86 -7.62 -1.30
C ARG A 69 -10.81 -6.32 -0.52
N GLY A 70 -11.36 -5.23 -1.09
CA GLY A 70 -11.36 -3.94 -0.44
C GLY A 70 -10.53 -2.94 -1.20
N ALA A 71 -10.42 -1.74 -0.64
CA ALA A 71 -9.70 -0.67 -1.31
C ALA A 71 -8.21 -0.92 -1.28
N VAL A 72 -7.52 -0.47 -2.32
CA VAL A 72 -6.06 -0.54 -2.37
C VAL A 72 -5.46 0.16 -1.15
N ARG A 73 -6.01 1.31 -0.78
CA ARG A 73 -5.53 2.06 0.37
C ARG A 73 -5.54 1.19 1.64
N SER A 74 -6.66 0.55 1.92
CA SER A 74 -6.78 -0.27 3.11
C SER A 74 -5.85 -1.47 3.07
N PHE A 75 -5.73 -2.08 1.89
CA PHE A 75 -4.83 -3.21 1.73
C PHE A 75 -3.39 -2.80 2.03
N LEU A 76 -2.95 -1.66 1.50
CA LEU A 76 -1.59 -1.22 1.72
C LEU A 76 -1.33 -0.85 3.17
N VAL A 77 -2.30 -0.23 3.83
CA VAL A 77 -2.14 0.10 5.25
C VAL A 77 -1.93 -1.18 6.07
N VAL A 78 -2.71 -2.21 5.78
CA VAL A 78 -2.56 -3.48 6.49
C VAL A 78 -1.18 -4.08 6.23
N CYS A 79 -0.74 -4.04 4.97
CA CYS A 79 0.57 -4.59 4.63
C CYS A 79 1.70 -3.86 5.36
N VAL A 80 1.61 -2.53 5.42
CA VAL A 80 2.63 -1.73 6.10
C VAL A 80 2.61 -2.00 7.60
N ARG A 81 1.42 -2.07 8.19
CA ARG A 81 1.34 -2.33 9.63
C ARG A 81 1.87 -3.72 9.96
N ASN A 82 1.55 -4.72 9.14
CA ASN A 82 2.06 -6.06 9.36
C ASN A 82 3.58 -6.09 9.28
N GLU A 83 4.13 -5.36 8.32
CA GLU A 83 5.59 -5.27 8.18
C GLU A 83 6.20 -4.61 9.41
N ALA A 84 5.57 -3.56 9.92
CA ALA A 84 6.09 -2.82 11.06
C ALA A 84 6.07 -3.67 12.34
N ILE A 85 5.08 -4.53 12.47
CA ILE A 85 4.92 -5.34 13.66
C ILE A 85 5.82 -6.57 13.64
N SER A 86 6.08 -7.12 12.49
CA SER A 86 6.84 -8.38 12.40
C SER A 86 8.38 -8.21 12.63
#